data_d7b4acea64e6decec57ba75264701209
#
_entry.id   d7b4acea64e6decec57ba75264701209
#
_cell.length_a   1.000
_cell.length_b   1.000
_cell.length_c   1.000
_cell.angle_alpha   90.00
_cell.angle_beta   90.00
_cell.angle_gamma   90.00
#
_symmetry.space_group_name_H-M   'P 1'
#
loop_
_entity.id
_entity.type
_entity.pdbx_description
1 polymer ?
#
loop_
_entity_poly.entity_id
_entity_poly.type
_entity_poly.pdbx_seq_one_letter_code
_entity_poly.pdbx_strand_id
1 'polypeptide(L)'
;MLKKLFFTYCLFLLITGFAKEGKELEVKVVKWENGLIIPPGISKEVGDNVQGPSLIKVPDWLDNPLGKYYLYFADHKGNHIRLAYSDHLKGPWKIHPGGSLKLLESKFLTKMPDIPENINASKFTLKGYKPHPDQEHAIPTRIDDMTIPHIASPDVHVDEDNQQIIMYYHGLQEFGLQQTRVATSKDGLLFSARDKVVGWPYFRVFLYKEKTYAMSMPGIFYERKGNIEDFEIINRLFDDSMRHAALLVYQDTLLIFFSNVGDNPESILLSKIDLKKEPKDWKASSPIEVLRPEKEWEGGNLPLQPSSRSAINVPVNQVRDPAIFTEKGKFFLLYSVRGENGIAIADLLIK
;
A
#
# COMPACT_ATOMS: atom_id res chain seq x y z
N MET A 1 20.47 -84.56 -20.86
CA MET A 1 21.04 -83.24 -20.54
C MET A 1 19.94 -82.17 -20.45
N LEU A 2 19.44 -81.95 -19.24
CA LEU A 2 18.36 -80.97 -19.02
C LEU A 2 18.98 -79.57 -18.73
N LYS A 3 18.70 -78.58 -19.54
CA LYS A 3 19.01 -77.21 -19.24
C LYS A 3 17.90 -76.61 -18.38
N LYS A 4 18.22 -76.23 -17.15
CA LYS A 4 17.32 -75.44 -16.26
C LYS A 4 17.40 -73.98 -16.67
N LEU A 5 16.18 -73.42 -17.03
CA LEU A 5 15.94 -71.98 -17.19
C LEU A 5 15.66 -71.39 -15.80
N PHE A 6 16.49 -70.42 -15.37
CA PHE A 6 16.18 -69.54 -14.21
C PHE A 6 15.43 -68.33 -14.70
N PHE A 7 14.19 -68.18 -14.25
CA PHE A 7 13.40 -66.95 -14.39
C PHE A 7 13.67 -66.04 -13.19
N THR A 8 14.38 -64.93 -13.42
CA THR A 8 14.58 -63.90 -12.39
C THR A 8 13.39 -62.93 -12.46
N TYR A 9 12.53 -62.93 -11.43
CA TYR A 9 11.48 -61.95 -11.24
C TYR A 9 12.11 -60.64 -10.72
N CYS A 10 12.17 -59.60 -11.55
CA CYS A 10 12.41 -58.23 -11.11
C CYS A 10 11.14 -57.64 -10.51
N LEU A 11 11.11 -57.53 -9.19
CA LEU A 11 10.05 -56.83 -8.45
C LEU A 11 10.30 -55.34 -8.57
N PHE A 12 9.53 -54.65 -9.45
CA PHE A 12 9.48 -53.20 -9.51
C PHE A 12 8.69 -52.69 -8.29
N LEU A 13 9.39 -52.21 -7.26
CA LEU A 13 8.83 -51.43 -6.17
C LEU A 13 8.48 -50.04 -6.76
N LEU A 14 7.22 -49.78 -7.05
CA LEU A 14 6.66 -48.45 -7.27
C LEU A 14 6.71 -47.70 -5.92
N ILE A 15 7.76 -46.90 -5.73
CA ILE A 15 7.79 -45.92 -4.67
C ILE A 15 6.89 -44.79 -5.14
N THR A 16 5.63 -44.81 -4.74
CA THR A 16 4.74 -43.65 -4.81
C THR A 16 5.21 -42.65 -3.76
N GLY A 17 6.10 -41.75 -4.17
CA GLY A 17 6.43 -40.58 -3.36
C GLY A 17 5.16 -39.76 -3.17
N PHE A 18 4.56 -39.90 -1.99
CA PHE A 18 3.60 -38.88 -1.53
C PHE A 18 4.35 -37.56 -1.47
N ALA A 19 4.11 -36.70 -2.47
CA ALA A 19 4.44 -35.29 -2.36
C ALA A 19 3.70 -34.80 -1.10
N LYS A 20 4.46 -34.42 -0.08
CA LYS A 20 3.91 -33.75 1.10
C LYS A 20 3.23 -32.49 0.56
N GLU A 21 1.90 -32.50 0.50
CA GLU A 21 1.13 -31.27 0.22
C GLU A 21 1.64 -30.19 1.19
N GLY A 22 2.29 -29.19 0.66
CA GLY A 22 2.75 -28.05 1.45
C GLY A 22 1.53 -27.46 2.13
N LYS A 23 1.54 -27.40 3.46
CA LYS A 23 0.45 -26.80 4.24
C LYS A 23 0.18 -25.40 3.66
N GLU A 24 -1.06 -25.16 3.25
CA GLU A 24 -1.44 -23.87 2.69
C GLU A 24 -1.16 -22.77 3.71
N LEU A 25 -0.49 -21.69 3.28
CA LEU A 25 -0.14 -20.58 4.13
C LEU A 25 -1.43 -19.90 4.65
N GLU A 26 -1.69 -20.01 5.94
CA GLU A 26 -2.82 -19.38 6.61
C GLU A 26 -2.41 -17.99 7.12
N VAL A 27 -3.22 -16.97 6.80
CA VAL A 27 -3.03 -15.60 7.26
C VAL A 27 -4.26 -15.15 8.02
N LYS A 28 -4.07 -14.64 9.25
CA LYS A 28 -5.14 -14.18 10.13
C LYS A 28 -4.81 -12.80 10.69
N VAL A 29 -5.76 -11.88 10.60
CA VAL A 29 -5.71 -10.57 11.28
C VAL A 29 -6.37 -10.70 12.66
N VAL A 30 -5.67 -10.24 13.71
CA VAL A 30 -6.18 -10.21 15.08
C VAL A 30 -6.24 -8.75 15.52
N LYS A 31 -7.43 -8.19 15.52
CA LYS A 31 -7.67 -6.79 15.91
C LYS A 31 -7.34 -6.57 17.39
N TRP A 32 -6.67 -5.45 17.66
CA TRP A 32 -6.50 -5.03 19.04
C TRP A 32 -7.82 -4.46 19.60
N GLU A 33 -8.06 -4.60 20.90
CA GLU A 33 -9.24 -4.04 21.54
C GLU A 33 -9.30 -2.51 21.36
N ASN A 34 -8.17 -1.83 21.57
CA ASN A 34 -7.98 -0.40 21.35
C ASN A 34 -7.03 -0.21 20.14
N GLY A 35 -7.44 -0.68 18.95
CA GLY A 35 -6.62 -0.68 17.75
C GLY A 35 -6.52 0.66 17.04
N LEU A 36 -7.42 1.62 17.32
CA LEU A 36 -7.40 2.96 16.76
C LEU A 36 -6.24 3.77 17.35
N ILE A 37 -5.16 3.94 16.57
CA ILE A 37 -3.92 4.60 17.03
C ILE A 37 -3.84 6.08 16.64
N ILE A 38 -4.46 6.48 15.52
CA ILE A 38 -4.60 7.88 15.11
C ILE A 38 -6.10 8.14 14.93
N PRO A 39 -6.80 8.68 15.93
CA PRO A 39 -8.21 9.06 15.78
C PRO A 39 -8.34 10.34 14.94
N PRO A 40 -9.52 10.56 14.32
CA PRO A 40 -9.83 11.84 13.68
C PRO A 40 -9.77 12.97 14.72
N GLY A 41 -9.35 14.16 14.26
CA GLY A 41 -9.29 15.33 15.16
C GLY A 41 -8.27 15.23 16.28
N ILE A 42 -7.30 14.30 16.22
CA ILE A 42 -6.21 14.18 17.21
C ILE A 42 -5.44 15.52 17.38
N SER A 43 -5.44 16.32 16.33
CA SER A 43 -5.02 17.73 16.38
C SER A 43 -5.77 18.52 15.28
N LYS A 44 -5.81 19.86 15.41
CA LYS A 44 -6.40 20.72 14.36
C LYS A 44 -5.69 20.59 13.01
N GLU A 45 -4.38 20.34 13.03
CA GLU A 45 -3.55 20.18 11.84
C GLU A 45 -3.87 18.89 11.08
N VAL A 46 -4.22 17.82 11.82
CA VAL A 46 -4.58 16.54 11.23
C VAL A 46 -5.99 16.55 10.63
N GLY A 47 -6.95 17.24 11.28
CA GLY A 47 -8.33 17.24 10.82
C GLY A 47 -8.98 15.85 10.86
N ASP A 48 -9.96 15.65 9.99
CA ASP A 48 -10.82 14.45 10.00
C ASP A 48 -10.49 13.43 8.91
N ASN A 49 -9.86 13.83 7.81
CA ASN A 49 -9.41 12.89 6.78
C ASN A 49 -8.02 12.37 7.12
N VAL A 50 -7.93 11.10 7.49
CA VAL A 50 -6.71 10.42 7.99
C VAL A 50 -6.58 9.07 7.33
N GLN A 51 -5.60 8.92 6.42
CA GLN A 51 -5.47 7.72 5.59
C GLN A 51 -4.01 7.46 5.15
N GLY A 52 -3.78 6.31 4.52
CA GLY A 52 -2.53 5.94 3.85
C GLY A 52 -1.33 5.83 4.81
N PRO A 53 -1.41 4.99 5.86
CA PRO A 53 -0.33 4.86 6.83
C PRO A 53 0.93 4.23 6.23
N SER A 54 2.10 4.63 6.74
CA SER A 54 3.37 3.95 6.57
C SER A 54 4.18 4.11 7.84
N LEU A 55 4.51 2.99 8.49
CA LEU A 55 5.16 2.95 9.80
C LEU A 55 6.57 2.41 9.69
N ILE A 56 7.53 3.12 10.29
CA ILE A 56 8.89 2.63 10.47
C ILE A 56 9.27 2.59 11.94
N LYS A 57 10.14 1.64 12.30
CA LYS A 57 10.97 1.77 13.48
C LYS A 57 12.10 2.75 13.12
N VAL A 58 12.31 3.73 13.97
CA VAL A 58 13.42 4.70 13.78
C VAL A 58 14.74 3.93 13.86
N PRO A 59 15.64 4.09 12.85
CA PRO A 59 16.91 3.38 12.84
C PRO A 59 17.87 3.89 13.93
N ASP A 60 18.73 2.99 14.39
CA ASP A 60 19.64 3.27 15.51
C ASP A 60 20.75 4.29 15.15
N TRP A 61 20.99 4.54 13.86
CA TRP A 61 21.95 5.55 13.38
C TRP A 61 21.41 6.99 13.38
N LEU A 62 20.10 7.17 13.63
CA LEU A 62 19.47 8.49 13.64
C LEU A 62 19.69 9.16 15.01
N ASP A 63 20.36 10.32 15.00
CA ASP A 63 20.64 11.09 16.22
C ASP A 63 19.39 11.82 16.71
N ASN A 64 19.16 11.79 18.04
CA ASN A 64 18.10 12.51 18.73
C ASN A 64 16.69 12.34 18.13
N PRO A 65 16.21 11.12 17.92
CA PRO A 65 14.89 10.89 17.36
C PRO A 65 13.78 11.40 18.29
N LEU A 66 12.63 11.77 17.71
CA LEU A 66 11.44 12.20 18.46
C LEU A 66 10.79 11.06 19.25
N GLY A 67 10.99 9.81 18.81
CA GLY A 67 10.47 8.58 19.42
C GLY A 67 11.00 7.35 18.68
N LYS A 68 10.64 6.16 19.14
CA LYS A 68 11.09 4.89 18.56
C LYS A 68 10.40 4.54 17.23
N TYR A 69 9.22 5.10 16.99
CA TYR A 69 8.42 4.84 15.82
C TYR A 69 7.99 6.13 15.17
N TYR A 70 8.08 6.19 13.84
CA TYR A 70 7.55 7.26 13.01
C TYR A 70 6.44 6.69 12.12
N LEU A 71 5.25 7.27 12.21
CA LEU A 71 4.08 6.93 11.39
C LEU A 71 3.80 8.09 10.45
N TYR A 72 4.03 7.86 9.17
CA TYR A 72 3.70 8.79 8.10
C TYR A 72 2.31 8.47 7.57
N PHE A 73 1.54 9.50 7.26
CA PHE A 73 0.17 9.37 6.76
C PHE A 73 -0.27 10.67 6.07
N ALA A 74 -1.47 10.70 5.50
CA ALA A 74 -1.90 11.87 4.74
C ALA A 74 -3.39 12.18 4.94
N ASP A 75 -3.81 13.32 4.43
CA ASP A 75 -5.15 13.60 3.96
C ASP A 75 -5.19 13.25 2.47
N HIS A 76 -6.29 12.73 1.97
CA HIS A 76 -6.43 12.32 0.57
C HIS A 76 -6.18 13.48 -0.42
N LYS A 77 -6.54 14.69 -0.04
CA LYS A 77 -6.29 15.93 -0.79
C LYS A 77 -5.39 16.90 -0.02
N GLY A 78 -4.51 16.34 0.80
CA GLY A 78 -3.63 17.10 1.68
C GLY A 78 -2.49 17.80 0.95
N ASN A 79 -1.99 18.85 1.59
CA ASN A 79 -0.86 19.64 1.10
C ASN A 79 0.46 19.28 1.77
N HIS A 80 0.51 18.21 2.57
CA HIS A 80 1.72 17.68 3.18
C HIS A 80 1.54 16.23 3.61
N ILE A 81 2.63 15.49 3.67
CA ILE A 81 2.69 14.20 4.37
C ILE A 81 2.84 14.49 5.87
N ARG A 82 1.89 14.01 6.65
CA ARG A 82 1.86 14.13 8.10
C ARG A 82 2.80 13.14 8.75
N LEU A 83 3.25 13.45 9.96
CA LEU A 83 4.09 12.60 10.78
C LEU A 83 3.58 12.55 12.21
N ALA A 84 3.38 11.34 12.72
CA ALA A 84 3.22 11.07 14.15
C ALA A 84 4.40 10.25 14.66
N TYR A 85 4.73 10.39 15.95
CA TYR A 85 5.80 9.65 16.59
C TYR A 85 5.39 9.13 17.96
N SER A 86 5.98 8.01 18.37
CA SER A 86 5.74 7.38 19.67
C SER A 86 6.92 6.49 20.08
N ASP A 87 7.02 6.19 21.38
CA ASP A 87 7.93 5.16 21.90
C ASP A 87 7.31 3.76 21.92
N HIS A 88 6.00 3.66 21.68
CA HIS A 88 5.24 2.41 21.69
C HIS A 88 4.26 2.33 20.54
N LEU A 89 4.10 1.14 19.94
CA LEU A 89 3.13 0.91 18.85
C LEU A 89 1.69 1.25 19.22
N LYS A 90 1.33 1.08 20.50
CA LYS A 90 0.02 1.45 21.03
C LYS A 90 -0.15 2.94 21.32
N GLY A 91 0.92 3.72 21.17
CA GLY A 91 0.95 5.12 21.53
C GLY A 91 1.28 5.36 23.03
N PRO A 92 1.04 6.57 23.58
CA PRO A 92 0.36 7.67 22.88
C PRO A 92 1.17 8.21 21.69
N TRP A 93 0.47 8.51 20.61
CA TRP A 93 1.07 9.12 19.42
C TRP A 93 1.02 10.65 19.53
N LYS A 94 2.11 11.30 19.16
CA LYS A 94 2.24 12.77 19.13
C LYS A 94 2.40 13.20 17.68
N ILE A 95 1.71 14.26 17.28
CA ILE A 95 1.80 14.82 15.93
C ILE A 95 3.01 15.75 15.85
N HIS A 96 3.83 15.54 14.82
CA HIS A 96 4.92 16.45 14.49
C HIS A 96 4.36 17.63 13.69
N PRO A 97 4.51 18.89 14.18
CA PRO A 97 3.96 20.06 13.50
C PRO A 97 4.55 20.26 12.10
N GLY A 98 3.71 20.57 11.13
CA GLY A 98 4.10 20.83 9.74
C GLY A 98 4.41 19.58 8.91
N GLY A 99 4.30 18.37 9.49
CA GLY A 99 4.54 17.11 8.80
C GLY A 99 5.99 16.89 8.38
N SER A 100 6.21 16.08 7.33
CA SER A 100 7.54 15.67 6.88
C SER A 100 7.90 16.09 5.45
N LEU A 101 6.90 16.25 4.57
CA LEU A 101 7.07 16.73 3.20
C LEU A 101 5.90 17.62 2.84
N LYS A 102 6.17 18.83 2.36
CA LYS A 102 5.12 19.78 1.92
C LYS A 102 4.90 19.69 0.42
N LEU A 103 3.67 19.96 -0.03
CA LEU A 103 3.31 20.02 -1.45
C LEU A 103 4.22 20.98 -2.24
N LEU A 104 4.56 22.13 -1.66
CA LEU A 104 5.46 23.12 -2.30
C LEU A 104 6.88 22.57 -2.58
N GLU A 105 7.30 21.53 -1.87
CA GLU A 105 8.61 20.90 -1.97
C GLU A 105 8.55 19.55 -2.71
N SER A 106 7.34 19.09 -3.07
CA SER A 106 7.06 17.74 -3.56
C SER A 106 7.32 17.52 -5.05
N LYS A 107 7.61 18.58 -5.81
CA LYS A 107 7.75 18.53 -7.28
C LYS A 107 6.47 18.17 -8.06
N PHE A 108 5.31 18.15 -7.40
CA PHE A 108 4.00 18.04 -8.02
C PHE A 108 3.36 19.43 -8.22
N LEU A 109 2.20 19.48 -8.88
CA LEU A 109 1.45 20.72 -9.03
C LEU A 109 1.12 21.35 -7.68
N THR A 110 1.32 22.66 -7.57
CA THR A 110 1.01 23.44 -6.37
C THR A 110 -0.19 24.38 -6.58
N LYS A 111 -0.66 24.45 -7.82
CA LYS A 111 -1.85 25.22 -8.24
C LYS A 111 -2.74 24.33 -9.08
N MET A 112 -4.03 24.61 -9.08
CA MET A 112 -4.98 23.89 -9.93
C MET A 112 -4.57 24.03 -11.41
N PRO A 113 -4.53 22.92 -12.15
CA PRO A 113 -4.31 22.96 -13.59
C PRO A 113 -5.51 23.55 -14.29
N ASP A 114 -5.29 24.05 -15.50
CA ASP A 114 -6.39 24.49 -16.37
C ASP A 114 -7.29 23.30 -16.73
N ILE A 115 -8.59 23.51 -16.65
CA ILE A 115 -9.58 22.50 -17.05
C ILE A 115 -9.77 22.61 -18.56
N PRO A 116 -9.59 21.51 -19.33
CA PRO A 116 -9.80 21.54 -20.78
C PRO A 116 -11.20 22.06 -21.14
N GLU A 117 -11.31 22.88 -22.21
CA GLU A 117 -12.55 23.53 -22.61
C GLU A 117 -13.73 22.58 -22.88
N ASN A 118 -13.42 21.35 -23.29
CA ASN A 118 -14.42 20.30 -23.52
C ASN A 118 -14.94 19.63 -22.24
N ILE A 119 -14.41 19.99 -21.06
CA ILE A 119 -14.80 19.45 -19.76
C ILE A 119 -15.66 20.46 -19.00
N ASN A 120 -16.89 20.08 -18.69
CA ASN A 120 -17.74 20.86 -17.79
C ASN A 120 -17.50 20.43 -16.35
N ALA A 121 -16.77 21.23 -15.59
CA ALA A 121 -16.42 20.94 -14.20
C ALA A 121 -17.63 20.77 -13.26
N SER A 122 -18.75 21.50 -13.53
CA SER A 122 -19.96 21.42 -12.70
C SER A 122 -20.85 20.21 -12.99
N LYS A 123 -20.67 19.59 -14.15
CA LYS A 123 -21.43 18.42 -14.62
C LYS A 123 -20.49 17.29 -15.05
N PHE A 124 -19.31 17.18 -14.39
CA PHE A 124 -18.32 16.21 -14.79
C PHE A 124 -18.89 14.81 -14.79
N THR A 125 -18.84 14.18 -15.96
CA THR A 125 -19.10 12.77 -16.17
C THR A 125 -17.96 12.24 -17.04
N LEU A 126 -17.68 10.94 -16.98
CA LEU A 126 -16.67 10.32 -17.84
C LEU A 126 -16.98 10.43 -19.34
N LYS A 127 -18.24 10.75 -19.69
CA LYS A 127 -18.66 10.93 -21.08
C LYS A 127 -17.95 12.17 -21.67
N GLY A 128 -17.09 11.93 -22.64
CA GLY A 128 -16.30 12.96 -23.31
C GLY A 128 -14.94 13.26 -22.68
N TYR A 129 -14.65 12.73 -21.50
CA TYR A 129 -13.29 12.74 -20.95
C TYR A 129 -12.40 11.77 -21.73
N LYS A 130 -11.26 12.26 -22.18
CA LYS A 130 -10.19 11.39 -22.70
C LYS A 130 -9.11 11.34 -21.65
N PRO A 131 -8.78 10.14 -21.13
CA PRO A 131 -7.67 9.97 -20.19
C PRO A 131 -6.39 10.57 -20.76
N HIS A 132 -5.48 11.02 -19.89
CA HIS A 132 -4.14 11.38 -20.29
C HIS A 132 -3.52 10.17 -21.04
N PRO A 133 -2.73 10.35 -22.11
CA PRO A 133 -2.14 9.24 -22.87
C PRO A 133 -1.40 8.22 -21.99
N ASP A 134 -0.80 8.69 -20.90
CA ASP A 134 -0.10 7.84 -19.94
C ASP A 134 -1.02 7.22 -18.88
N GLN A 135 -2.33 7.56 -18.87
CA GLN A 135 -3.29 7.05 -17.90
C GLN A 135 -4.23 6.04 -18.54
N GLU A 136 -3.79 4.80 -18.64
CA GLU A 136 -4.60 3.69 -19.17
C GLU A 136 -5.52 3.08 -18.12
N HIS A 137 -5.26 3.32 -16.83
CA HIS A 137 -5.90 2.61 -15.71
C HIS A 137 -6.34 3.55 -14.60
N ALA A 138 -7.26 3.07 -13.77
CA ALA A 138 -7.75 3.79 -12.58
C ALA A 138 -8.20 5.23 -12.86
N ILE A 139 -8.93 5.43 -13.95
CA ILE A 139 -9.39 6.73 -14.42
C ILE A 139 -10.18 7.44 -13.32
N PRO A 140 -9.85 8.70 -12.99
CA PRO A 140 -10.61 9.48 -12.00
C PRO A 140 -12.07 9.62 -12.39
N THR A 141 -12.96 9.54 -11.40
CA THR A 141 -14.42 9.66 -11.60
C THR A 141 -14.98 11.00 -11.15
N ARG A 142 -14.15 11.83 -10.50
CA ARG A 142 -14.54 13.13 -9.95
C ARG A 142 -13.58 14.22 -10.41
N ILE A 143 -14.10 15.43 -10.63
CA ILE A 143 -13.32 16.57 -11.07
C ILE A 143 -12.27 17.00 -10.03
N ASP A 144 -12.57 16.88 -8.74
CA ASP A 144 -11.64 17.19 -7.66
C ASP A 144 -10.41 16.26 -7.67
N ASP A 145 -10.54 14.99 -8.10
CA ASP A 145 -9.41 14.08 -8.28
C ASP A 145 -8.47 14.50 -9.41
N MET A 146 -8.98 15.29 -10.34
CA MET A 146 -8.28 15.75 -11.53
C MET A 146 -7.64 17.14 -11.37
N THR A 147 -8.11 17.92 -10.40
CA THR A 147 -7.78 19.35 -10.34
C THR A 147 -7.15 19.78 -9.03
N ILE A 148 -7.45 19.13 -7.89
CA ILE A 148 -6.91 19.56 -6.60
C ILE A 148 -5.47 19.11 -6.45
N PRO A 149 -4.49 20.04 -6.38
CA PRO A 149 -3.10 19.71 -6.08
C PRO A 149 -2.99 19.09 -4.69
N HIS A 150 -2.34 17.93 -4.60
CA HIS A 150 -2.18 17.19 -3.35
C HIS A 150 -0.98 16.25 -3.39
N ILE A 151 -0.57 15.78 -2.21
CA ILE A 151 0.34 14.65 -2.03
C ILE A 151 -0.23 13.71 -0.97
N ALA A 152 -0.11 12.40 -1.19
CA ALA A 152 -0.70 11.40 -0.30
C ALA A 152 0.00 10.03 -0.38
N SER A 153 -0.48 9.10 0.46
CA SER A 153 -0.16 7.67 0.48
C SER A 153 1.33 7.35 0.50
N PRO A 154 2.06 7.84 1.51
CA PRO A 154 3.48 7.56 1.65
C PRO A 154 3.74 6.04 1.78
N ASP A 155 4.90 5.61 1.25
CA ASP A 155 5.52 4.30 1.46
C ASP A 155 6.96 4.52 1.88
N VAL A 156 7.26 4.30 3.16
CA VAL A 156 8.51 4.76 3.77
C VAL A 156 9.37 3.57 4.19
N HIS A 157 10.63 3.62 3.79
CA HIS A 157 11.62 2.57 4.01
C HIS A 157 12.89 3.14 4.64
N VAL A 158 13.51 2.35 5.53
CA VAL A 158 14.85 2.64 6.06
C VAL A 158 15.88 1.98 5.16
N ASP A 159 16.80 2.76 4.65
CA ASP A 159 17.97 2.33 3.89
C ASP A 159 19.19 2.36 4.84
N GLU A 160 19.44 1.22 5.46
CA GLU A 160 20.53 1.07 6.45
C GLU A 160 21.91 1.29 5.83
N ASP A 161 22.11 0.81 4.59
CA ASP A 161 23.40 0.87 3.91
C ASP A 161 23.84 2.30 3.62
N ASN A 162 22.90 3.15 3.23
CA ASN A 162 23.15 4.57 2.92
C ASN A 162 22.79 5.53 4.06
N GLN A 163 22.32 5.00 5.19
CA GLN A 163 21.85 5.76 6.35
C GLN A 163 20.91 6.88 5.92
N GLN A 164 19.80 6.51 5.26
CA GLN A 164 18.76 7.43 4.82
C GLN A 164 17.38 6.78 4.94
N ILE A 165 16.35 7.62 4.98
CA ILE A 165 14.95 7.19 4.93
C ILE A 165 14.42 7.60 3.57
N ILE A 166 13.78 6.65 2.87
CA ILE A 166 13.23 6.80 1.52
C ILE A 166 11.72 6.82 1.64
N MET A 167 11.07 7.78 0.98
CA MET A 167 9.61 7.90 0.91
C MET A 167 9.16 7.93 -0.54
N TYR A 168 8.35 6.97 -0.96
CA TYR A 168 7.56 7.04 -2.19
C TYR A 168 6.22 7.65 -1.85
N TYR A 169 5.72 8.60 -2.65
CA TYR A 169 4.46 9.30 -2.42
C TYR A 169 3.87 9.72 -3.76
N HIS A 170 2.55 9.81 -3.85
CA HIS A 170 1.92 10.27 -5.08
C HIS A 170 1.34 11.65 -4.95
N GLY A 171 1.08 12.28 -6.09
CA GLY A 171 0.45 13.58 -6.18
C GLY A 171 -0.08 13.86 -7.58
N LEU A 172 -0.76 15.00 -7.72
CA LEU A 172 -1.28 15.46 -8.99
C LEU A 172 -0.15 16.02 -9.85
N GLN A 173 0.14 15.34 -10.97
CA GLN A 173 1.18 15.73 -11.93
C GLN A 173 0.69 16.71 -12.98
N GLU A 174 -0.52 16.46 -13.51
CA GLU A 174 -1.21 17.24 -14.52
C GLU A 174 -2.72 17.07 -14.34
N PHE A 175 -3.54 17.77 -15.16
CA PHE A 175 -4.98 17.57 -15.15
C PHE A 175 -5.34 16.09 -15.31
N GLY A 176 -5.97 15.51 -14.28
CA GLY A 176 -6.41 14.12 -14.27
C GLY A 176 -5.30 13.07 -14.16
N LEU A 177 -4.03 13.44 -14.12
CA LEU A 177 -2.89 12.53 -14.02
C LEU A 177 -2.27 12.59 -12.63
N GLN A 178 -2.34 11.48 -11.90
CA GLN A 178 -1.62 11.29 -10.65
C GLN A 178 -0.46 10.31 -10.87
N GLN A 179 0.69 10.62 -10.30
CA GLN A 179 1.90 9.80 -10.41
C GLN A 179 2.66 9.76 -9.10
N THR A 180 3.66 8.91 -9.02
CA THR A 180 4.51 8.73 -7.83
C THR A 180 5.90 9.32 -8.07
N ARG A 181 6.43 9.97 -7.04
CA ARG A 181 7.83 10.41 -6.92
C ARG A 181 8.46 9.81 -5.67
N VAL A 182 9.78 10.03 -5.54
CA VAL A 182 10.54 9.60 -4.36
C VAL A 182 11.20 10.81 -3.71
N ALA A 183 11.27 10.79 -2.37
CA ALA A 183 12.01 11.74 -1.56
C ALA A 183 12.91 10.99 -0.57
N THR A 184 13.99 11.63 -0.13
CA THR A 184 14.92 11.06 0.85
C THR A 184 15.14 12.01 2.02
N SER A 185 15.44 11.45 3.19
CA SER A 185 15.71 12.19 4.41
C SER A 185 16.86 11.57 5.19
N LYS A 186 17.59 12.36 5.95
CA LYS A 186 18.61 11.91 6.91
C LYS A 186 18.08 11.84 8.34
N ASP A 187 16.97 12.48 8.63
CA ASP A 187 16.38 12.59 9.97
C ASP A 187 14.94 12.03 10.07
N GLY A 188 14.33 11.69 8.92
CA GLY A 188 12.94 11.25 8.85
C GLY A 188 11.91 12.36 9.09
N LEU A 189 12.35 13.59 9.30
CA LEU A 189 11.50 14.75 9.58
C LEU A 189 11.37 15.66 8.37
N LEU A 190 12.47 15.88 7.64
CA LEU A 190 12.51 16.72 6.45
C LEU A 190 12.96 15.91 5.25
N PHE A 191 12.11 15.83 4.22
CA PHE A 191 12.36 15.08 3.00
C PHE A 191 12.68 16.00 1.82
N SER A 192 13.66 15.59 1.02
CA SER A 192 14.04 16.24 -0.23
C SER A 192 13.52 15.40 -1.40
N ALA A 193 12.57 15.95 -2.16
CA ALA A 193 11.96 15.29 -3.30
C ALA A 193 12.88 15.28 -4.53
N ARG A 194 12.84 14.18 -5.29
CA ARG A 194 13.53 14.03 -6.59
C ARG A 194 12.58 14.35 -7.73
N ASP A 195 13.14 14.82 -8.84
CA ASP A 195 12.38 15.31 -10.00
C ASP A 195 11.75 14.17 -10.84
N LYS A 196 12.36 12.97 -10.82
CA LYS A 196 11.89 11.86 -11.66
C LYS A 196 10.60 11.26 -11.14
N VAL A 197 9.64 11.02 -12.04
CA VAL A 197 8.47 10.18 -11.81
C VAL A 197 8.90 8.72 -11.80
N VAL A 198 8.43 7.94 -10.82
CA VAL A 198 8.80 6.52 -10.66
C VAL A 198 7.70 5.55 -11.10
N GLY A 199 6.45 5.97 -11.12
CA GLY A 199 5.33 5.10 -11.51
C GLY A 199 3.95 5.68 -11.22
N TRP A 200 2.95 4.81 -11.25
CA TRP A 200 1.55 5.12 -10.95
C TRP A 200 1.29 5.34 -9.45
N PRO A 201 0.13 5.87 -9.05
CA PRO A 201 -0.19 6.15 -7.65
C PRO A 201 -0.17 4.91 -6.76
N TYR A 202 -0.07 5.12 -5.44
CA TYR A 202 -0.03 4.06 -4.41
C TYR A 202 1.11 3.06 -4.63
N PHE A 203 2.31 3.58 -4.83
CA PHE A 203 3.51 2.81 -5.10
C PHE A 203 4.03 2.17 -3.81
N ARG A 204 4.16 0.85 -3.79
CA ARG A 204 4.61 0.06 -2.65
C ARG A 204 5.82 -0.75 -3.05
N VAL A 205 6.93 -0.58 -2.33
CA VAL A 205 8.21 -1.21 -2.64
C VAL A 205 8.42 -2.46 -1.78
N PHE A 206 8.99 -3.50 -2.35
CA PHE A 206 9.39 -4.69 -1.63
C PHE A 206 10.70 -5.27 -2.14
N LEU A 207 11.42 -5.94 -1.26
CA LEU A 207 12.67 -6.63 -1.57
C LEU A 207 12.40 -8.14 -1.61
N TYR A 208 12.87 -8.80 -2.66
CA TYR A 208 12.89 -10.25 -2.72
C TYR A 208 14.25 -10.72 -3.22
N LYS A 209 14.96 -11.49 -2.38
CA LYS A 209 16.38 -11.79 -2.55
C LYS A 209 17.18 -10.48 -2.68
N GLU A 210 17.97 -10.32 -3.73
CA GLU A 210 18.79 -9.11 -3.94
C GLU A 210 18.13 -8.08 -4.88
N LYS A 211 16.86 -8.32 -5.28
CA LYS A 211 16.14 -7.45 -6.21
C LYS A 211 15.05 -6.65 -5.52
N THR A 212 14.93 -5.41 -5.92
CA THR A 212 13.87 -4.52 -5.48
C THR A 212 12.77 -4.48 -6.53
N TYR A 213 11.55 -4.67 -6.09
CA TYR A 213 10.35 -4.60 -6.90
C TYR A 213 9.39 -3.56 -6.30
N ALA A 214 8.39 -3.20 -7.07
CA ALA A 214 7.29 -2.39 -6.57
C ALA A 214 5.96 -2.79 -7.21
N MET A 215 4.87 -2.39 -6.58
CA MET A 215 3.53 -2.47 -7.14
C MET A 215 2.82 -1.15 -6.93
N SER A 216 2.12 -0.67 -7.96
CA SER A 216 1.23 0.48 -7.88
C SER A 216 -0.21 0.10 -8.18
N MET A 217 -1.14 0.99 -7.90
CA MET A 217 -2.54 0.85 -8.31
C MET A 217 -2.69 0.94 -9.83
N PRO A 218 -3.49 0.08 -10.48
CA PRO A 218 -4.22 -1.07 -9.96
C PRO A 218 -3.48 -2.40 -10.22
N GLY A 219 -2.44 -2.67 -9.44
CA GLY A 219 -1.68 -3.93 -9.52
C GLY A 219 -0.65 -3.99 -10.65
N ILE A 220 -0.05 -2.85 -11.00
CA ILE A 220 1.05 -2.76 -11.94
C ILE A 220 2.35 -3.04 -11.18
N PHE A 221 3.11 -4.03 -11.64
CA PHE A 221 4.38 -4.44 -11.04
C PHE A 221 5.57 -3.84 -11.78
N TYR A 222 6.61 -3.53 -11.02
CA TYR A 222 7.86 -2.93 -11.48
C TYR A 222 9.06 -3.67 -10.92
N GLU A 223 10.18 -3.63 -11.64
CA GLU A 223 11.52 -4.02 -11.18
C GLU A 223 12.45 -2.81 -11.20
N ARG A 224 13.19 -2.59 -10.12
CA ARG A 224 14.21 -1.54 -10.06
C ARG A 224 15.44 -1.94 -10.90
N LYS A 225 15.89 -1.04 -11.78
CA LYS A 225 17.02 -1.28 -12.69
C LYS A 225 18.30 -0.50 -12.34
N GLY A 226 18.18 0.48 -11.44
CA GLY A 226 19.29 1.34 -11.06
C GLY A 226 19.08 2.01 -9.72
N ASN A 227 19.04 3.34 -9.71
CA ASN A 227 18.79 4.12 -8.51
C ASN A 227 17.41 3.89 -7.93
N ILE A 228 17.12 4.48 -6.77
CA ILE A 228 15.83 4.35 -6.08
C ILE A 228 14.62 4.88 -6.85
N GLU A 229 14.85 5.58 -7.96
CA GLU A 229 13.85 6.14 -8.87
C GLU A 229 13.78 5.43 -10.23
N ASP A 230 14.59 4.38 -10.44
CA ASP A 230 14.73 3.72 -11.76
C ASP A 230 13.94 2.41 -11.78
N PHE A 231 12.64 2.50 -12.09
CA PHE A 231 11.74 1.36 -12.18
C PHE A 231 11.23 1.14 -13.60
N GLU A 232 11.13 -0.12 -14.01
CA GLU A 232 10.55 -0.56 -15.27
C GLU A 232 9.34 -1.46 -15.00
N ILE A 233 8.27 -1.28 -15.80
CA ILE A 233 7.05 -2.09 -15.69
C ILE A 233 7.35 -3.52 -16.13
N ILE A 234 6.88 -4.50 -15.36
CA ILE A 234 6.95 -5.92 -15.67
C ILE A 234 5.63 -6.40 -16.28
N ASN A 235 4.53 -6.23 -15.51
CA ASN A 235 3.20 -6.71 -15.87
C ASN A 235 2.13 -5.99 -15.02
N ARG A 236 0.87 -6.31 -15.29
CA ARG A 236 -0.27 -5.94 -14.48
C ARG A 236 -1.08 -7.20 -14.12
N LEU A 237 -1.42 -7.38 -12.84
CA LEU A 237 -2.07 -8.60 -12.34
C LEU A 237 -3.48 -8.40 -11.77
N PHE A 238 -3.94 -7.15 -11.60
CA PHE A 238 -5.26 -6.85 -11.05
C PHE A 238 -6.07 -5.98 -12.00
N ASP A 239 -7.38 -5.97 -11.83
CA ASP A 239 -8.29 -5.11 -12.59
C ASP A 239 -8.40 -3.69 -12.01
N ASP A 240 -9.20 -2.83 -12.66
CA ASP A 240 -9.33 -1.43 -12.28
C ASP A 240 -10.03 -1.20 -10.94
N SER A 241 -10.69 -2.20 -10.36
CA SER A 241 -11.31 -2.06 -9.04
C SER A 241 -10.29 -2.06 -7.89
N MET A 242 -9.13 -2.74 -8.10
CA MET A 242 -8.07 -2.85 -7.10
C MET A 242 -7.48 -1.48 -6.76
N ARG A 243 -7.36 -1.20 -5.46
CA ARG A 243 -6.75 0.02 -4.94
C ARG A 243 -6.04 -0.24 -3.60
N HIS A 244 -5.19 0.72 -3.18
CA HIS A 244 -4.56 0.77 -1.86
C HIS A 244 -3.95 -0.56 -1.43
N ALA A 245 -2.74 -0.85 -1.83
CA ALA A 245 -2.09 -2.09 -1.46
C ALA A 245 -1.06 -1.94 -0.36
N ALA A 246 -0.83 -3.05 0.36
CA ALA A 246 0.36 -3.30 1.18
C ALA A 246 0.97 -4.65 0.81
N LEU A 247 2.28 -4.74 0.88
CA LEU A 247 3.04 -5.89 0.40
C LEU A 247 3.87 -6.48 1.55
N LEU A 248 3.88 -7.81 1.65
CA LEU A 248 4.72 -8.54 2.59
C LEU A 248 5.33 -9.76 1.91
N VAL A 249 6.64 -9.80 1.82
CA VAL A 249 7.34 -11.01 1.42
C VAL A 249 7.46 -11.93 2.64
N TYR A 250 6.86 -13.11 2.54
CA TYR A 250 6.98 -14.16 3.54
C TYR A 250 7.53 -15.42 2.88
N GLN A 251 8.79 -15.76 3.19
CA GLN A 251 9.56 -16.79 2.48
C GLN A 251 9.61 -16.46 0.96
N ASP A 252 9.14 -17.37 0.12
CA ASP A 252 9.06 -17.21 -1.34
C ASP A 252 7.66 -16.77 -1.82
N THR A 253 6.81 -16.24 -0.94
CA THR A 253 5.45 -15.80 -1.25
C THR A 253 5.31 -14.31 -1.01
N LEU A 254 4.79 -13.58 -2.00
CA LEU A 254 4.33 -12.21 -1.81
C LEU A 254 2.86 -12.24 -1.38
N LEU A 255 2.60 -11.70 -0.19
CA LEU A 255 1.27 -11.46 0.34
C LEU A 255 0.87 -10.02 -0.03
N ILE A 256 -0.25 -9.87 -0.73
CA ILE A 256 -0.77 -8.59 -1.21
C ILE A 256 -2.08 -8.32 -0.50
N PHE A 257 -2.07 -7.36 0.41
CA PHE A 257 -3.26 -6.86 1.10
C PHE A 257 -3.78 -5.66 0.34
N PHE A 258 -5.05 -5.62 -0.01
CA PHE A 258 -5.63 -4.55 -0.83
C PHE A 258 -7.13 -4.41 -0.59
N SER A 259 -7.74 -3.38 -1.14
CA SER A 259 -9.20 -3.24 -1.19
C SER A 259 -9.68 -2.99 -2.62
N ASN A 260 -10.97 -3.15 -2.87
CA ASN A 260 -11.58 -2.87 -4.15
C ASN A 260 -12.61 -1.75 -4.06
N VAL A 261 -12.66 -0.94 -5.09
CA VAL A 261 -13.78 -0.03 -5.33
C VAL A 261 -15.03 -0.83 -5.68
N GLY A 262 -16.16 -0.46 -5.07
CA GLY A 262 -17.44 -1.11 -5.30
C GLY A 262 -17.81 -2.19 -4.28
N ASP A 263 -16.86 -2.67 -3.47
CA ASP A 263 -17.14 -3.63 -2.39
C ASP A 263 -18.10 -3.04 -1.35
N ASN A 264 -18.95 -3.89 -0.77
CA ASN A 264 -19.99 -3.53 0.19
C ASN A 264 -20.01 -4.47 1.42
N PRO A 265 -19.34 -4.13 2.52
CA PRO A 265 -18.47 -2.97 2.73
C PRO A 265 -17.13 -3.12 2.01
N GLU A 266 -16.40 -2.01 1.82
CA GLU A 266 -14.98 -2.08 1.45
C GLU A 266 -14.20 -2.71 2.60
N SER A 267 -13.45 -3.77 2.29
CA SER A 267 -12.75 -4.64 3.23
C SER A 267 -11.31 -4.86 2.76
N ILE A 268 -10.42 -5.34 3.63
CA ILE A 268 -9.08 -5.74 3.21
C ILE A 268 -9.10 -7.19 2.73
N LEU A 269 -8.67 -7.36 1.50
CA LEU A 269 -8.53 -8.62 0.80
C LEU A 269 -7.06 -9.05 0.78
N LEU A 270 -6.80 -10.34 0.59
CA LEU A 270 -5.47 -10.92 0.45
C LEU A 270 -5.40 -11.78 -0.81
N SER A 271 -4.43 -11.50 -1.66
CA SER A 271 -3.95 -12.39 -2.73
C SER A 271 -2.49 -12.79 -2.49
N LYS A 272 -2.07 -13.92 -3.06
CA LYS A 272 -0.73 -14.49 -2.91
C LYS A 272 -0.07 -14.66 -4.27
N ILE A 273 1.25 -14.41 -4.36
CA ILE A 273 2.07 -14.68 -5.56
C ILE A 273 3.25 -15.55 -5.16
N ASP A 274 3.52 -16.61 -5.92
CA ASP A 274 4.73 -17.43 -5.82
C ASP A 274 5.91 -16.69 -6.49
N LEU A 275 6.81 -16.14 -5.67
CA LEU A 275 7.98 -15.38 -6.12
C LEU A 275 9.12 -16.25 -6.65
N LYS A 276 9.04 -17.59 -6.55
CA LYS A 276 10.01 -18.50 -7.19
C LYS A 276 9.92 -18.48 -8.71
N LYS A 277 8.78 -18.08 -9.25
CA LYS A 277 8.57 -17.89 -10.67
C LYS A 277 9.25 -16.62 -11.17
N GLU A 278 9.58 -16.59 -12.45
CA GLU A 278 10.05 -15.36 -13.08
C GLU A 278 8.97 -14.25 -13.00
N PRO A 279 9.36 -12.99 -12.81
CA PRO A 279 8.39 -11.89 -12.62
C PRO A 279 7.33 -11.76 -13.72
N LYS A 280 7.69 -12.06 -14.97
CA LYS A 280 6.73 -12.08 -16.10
C LYS A 280 5.67 -13.18 -15.99
N ASP A 281 5.95 -14.23 -15.21
CA ASP A 281 5.07 -15.41 -15.03
C ASP A 281 4.31 -15.36 -13.69
N TRP A 282 4.43 -14.28 -12.93
CA TRP A 282 3.69 -14.09 -11.70
C TRP A 282 2.20 -14.09 -11.96
N LYS A 283 1.45 -14.71 -11.05
CA LYS A 283 -0.02 -14.77 -11.06
C LYS A 283 -0.52 -14.60 -9.64
N ALA A 284 -1.45 -13.69 -9.46
CA ALA A 284 -2.13 -13.52 -8.18
C ALA A 284 -3.16 -14.65 -7.97
N SER A 285 -3.25 -15.17 -6.75
CA SER A 285 -4.35 -16.05 -6.36
C SER A 285 -5.67 -15.28 -6.34
N SER A 286 -6.80 -16.01 -6.38
CA SER A 286 -8.10 -15.40 -6.07
C SER A 286 -8.04 -14.74 -4.69
N PRO A 287 -8.63 -13.54 -4.51
CA PRO A 287 -8.60 -12.84 -3.25
C PRO A 287 -9.49 -13.50 -2.20
N ILE A 288 -9.07 -13.43 -0.94
CA ILE A 288 -9.88 -13.78 0.22
C ILE A 288 -9.99 -12.57 1.15
N GLU A 289 -11.14 -12.36 1.77
CA GLU A 289 -11.31 -11.31 2.78
C GLU A 289 -10.59 -11.70 4.06
N VAL A 290 -9.74 -10.81 4.59
CA VAL A 290 -8.98 -11.03 5.83
C VAL A 290 -9.32 -10.04 6.94
N LEU A 291 -9.94 -8.90 6.60
CA LEU A 291 -10.39 -7.92 7.58
C LEU A 291 -11.55 -7.10 7.02
N ARG A 292 -12.64 -6.99 7.79
CA ARG A 292 -13.79 -6.13 7.52
C ARG A 292 -14.11 -5.22 8.72
N PRO A 293 -14.87 -4.13 8.52
CA PRO A 293 -15.34 -3.31 9.63
C PRO A 293 -16.25 -4.12 10.56
N GLU A 294 -15.94 -4.18 11.84
CA GLU A 294 -16.75 -4.88 12.87
C GLU A 294 -16.92 -4.02 14.11
N LYS A 295 -15.85 -3.31 14.50
CA LYS A 295 -15.88 -2.45 15.68
C LYS A 295 -16.56 -1.13 15.36
N GLU A 296 -17.15 -0.48 16.37
CA GLU A 296 -17.74 0.86 16.20
C GLU A 296 -16.73 1.87 15.66
N TRP A 297 -15.51 1.86 16.19
CA TRP A 297 -14.45 2.74 15.71
C TRP A 297 -13.91 2.39 14.31
N GLU A 298 -14.24 1.22 13.76
CA GLU A 298 -13.99 0.87 12.34
C GLU A 298 -15.14 1.31 11.43
N GLY A 299 -16.28 1.71 12.00
CA GLY A 299 -17.51 2.02 11.28
C GLY A 299 -18.45 0.83 11.14
N GLY A 300 -18.22 -0.28 11.87
CA GLY A 300 -19.04 -1.50 11.79
C GLY A 300 -20.52 -1.32 12.15
N ASN A 301 -20.84 -0.25 12.88
CA ASN A 301 -22.23 0.14 13.24
C ASN A 301 -22.88 1.10 12.23
N LEU A 302 -22.14 1.56 11.20
CA LEU A 302 -22.67 2.46 10.19
C LEU A 302 -23.38 1.68 9.06
N PRO A 303 -24.27 2.32 8.28
CA PRO A 303 -24.95 1.65 7.18
C PRO A 303 -23.98 1.05 6.16
N LEU A 304 -24.33 -0.13 5.64
CA LEU A 304 -23.62 -0.75 4.53
C LEU A 304 -23.90 0.03 3.25
N GLN A 305 -22.83 0.34 2.52
CA GLN A 305 -22.92 0.97 1.20
C GLN A 305 -21.72 0.59 0.34
N PRO A 306 -21.88 0.48 -0.98
CA PRO A 306 -20.76 0.26 -1.88
C PRO A 306 -19.75 1.39 -1.78
N SER A 307 -18.46 1.04 -1.81
CA SER A 307 -17.42 2.05 -1.85
C SER A 307 -17.33 2.72 -3.23
N SER A 308 -16.86 3.95 -3.24
CA SER A 308 -16.61 4.71 -4.46
C SER A 308 -15.14 5.09 -4.57
N ARG A 309 -14.68 5.30 -5.79
CA ARG A 309 -13.35 5.88 -6.02
C ARG A 309 -13.30 7.32 -5.49
N SER A 310 -12.12 7.81 -5.13
CA SER A 310 -11.90 9.13 -4.55
C SER A 310 -11.97 9.18 -3.02
N ALA A 311 -11.68 10.37 -2.47
CA ALA A 311 -11.72 10.67 -1.05
C ALA A 311 -13.14 10.48 -0.47
N ILE A 312 -13.20 10.06 0.78
CA ILE A 312 -14.41 10.06 1.57
C ILE A 312 -14.19 10.87 2.85
N ASN A 313 -14.96 11.95 3.00
CA ASN A 313 -14.80 12.92 4.09
C ASN A 313 -15.87 12.78 5.20
N VAL A 314 -16.62 11.69 5.15
CA VAL A 314 -17.61 11.34 6.18
C VAL A 314 -17.34 9.92 6.67
N PRO A 315 -17.65 9.61 7.94
CA PRO A 315 -17.52 8.26 8.45
C PRO A 315 -18.45 7.29 7.71
N VAL A 316 -17.89 6.15 7.26
CA VAL A 316 -18.61 5.08 6.55
C VAL A 316 -18.20 3.70 7.08
N ASN A 317 -19.01 2.69 6.81
CA ASN A 317 -18.70 1.29 7.13
C ASN A 317 -17.71 0.71 6.11
N GLN A 318 -16.44 1.14 6.20
CA GLN A 318 -15.37 0.74 5.27
C GLN A 318 -14.00 0.78 5.95
N VAL A 319 -13.13 -0.18 5.63
CA VAL A 319 -11.70 -0.18 5.94
C VAL A 319 -10.89 -0.26 4.66
N ARG A 320 -9.77 0.50 4.60
CA ARG A 320 -8.96 0.65 3.38
C ARG A 320 -7.50 1.02 3.71
N ASP A 321 -6.70 1.32 2.72
CA ASP A 321 -5.30 1.79 2.84
C ASP A 321 -4.45 0.91 3.75
N PRO A 322 -4.34 -0.40 3.47
CA PRO A 322 -3.49 -1.27 4.28
C PRO A 322 -2.03 -0.84 4.21
N ALA A 323 -1.30 -1.05 5.31
CA ALA A 323 0.15 -0.98 5.36
C ALA A 323 0.70 -2.08 6.26
N ILE A 324 1.89 -2.60 5.96
CA ILE A 324 2.52 -3.62 6.78
C ILE A 324 3.68 -3.01 7.55
N PHE A 325 3.76 -3.36 8.83
CA PHE A 325 4.93 -3.09 9.66
C PHE A 325 5.46 -4.41 10.23
N THR A 326 6.79 -4.54 10.24
CA THR A 326 7.45 -5.75 10.75
C THR A 326 8.47 -5.38 11.81
N GLU A 327 8.41 -6.04 12.96
CA GLU A 327 9.40 -5.89 14.01
C GLU A 327 9.64 -7.20 14.75
N LYS A 328 10.91 -7.61 14.90
CA LYS A 328 11.33 -8.80 15.67
C LYS A 328 10.56 -10.08 15.30
N GLY A 329 10.35 -10.27 13.99
CA GLY A 329 9.62 -11.43 13.46
C GLY A 329 8.09 -11.40 13.68
N LYS A 330 7.55 -10.30 14.18
CA LYS A 330 6.11 -10.05 14.26
C LYS A 330 5.67 -9.15 13.11
N PHE A 331 4.46 -9.39 12.62
CA PHE A 331 3.85 -8.64 11.54
C PHE A 331 2.63 -7.90 12.06
N PHE A 332 2.46 -6.68 11.60
CA PHE A 332 1.32 -5.82 11.96
C PHE A 332 0.70 -5.28 10.69
N LEU A 333 -0.63 -5.24 10.67
CA LEU A 333 -1.41 -4.61 9.62
C LEU A 333 -1.95 -3.28 10.16
N LEU A 334 -1.55 -2.19 9.51
CA LEU A 334 -2.18 -0.89 9.71
C LEU A 334 -3.23 -0.69 8.61
N TYR A 335 -4.30 0.04 8.91
CA TYR A 335 -5.37 0.31 7.95
C TYR A 335 -6.16 1.55 8.33
N SER A 336 -6.75 2.21 7.33
CA SER A 336 -7.68 3.32 7.55
C SER A 336 -9.04 2.77 7.93
N VAL A 337 -9.72 3.45 8.85
CA VAL A 337 -11.02 3.06 9.39
C VAL A 337 -12.09 4.09 9.12
N ARG A 338 -13.37 3.68 9.17
CA ARG A 338 -14.53 4.54 8.89
C ARG A 338 -14.38 5.27 7.54
N GLY A 339 -13.85 4.55 6.54
CA GLY A 339 -13.35 5.13 5.29
C GLY A 339 -11.95 5.71 5.48
N GLU A 340 -11.83 7.03 5.58
CA GLU A 340 -10.57 7.76 5.76
C GLU A 340 -10.59 8.60 7.06
N ASN A 341 -11.15 8.05 8.14
CA ASN A 341 -11.43 8.80 9.37
C ASN A 341 -10.67 8.19 10.57
N GLY A 342 -9.40 7.88 10.37
CA GLY A 342 -8.49 7.36 11.39
C GLY A 342 -7.64 6.20 10.92
N ILE A 343 -6.58 5.88 11.66
CA ILE A 343 -5.68 4.75 11.41
C ILE A 343 -5.71 3.79 12.59
N ALA A 344 -5.88 2.52 12.28
CA ALA A 344 -5.83 1.42 13.23
C ALA A 344 -4.64 0.49 12.95
N ILE A 345 -4.33 -0.36 13.95
CA ILE A 345 -3.31 -1.40 13.89
C ILE A 345 -3.86 -2.72 14.45
N ALA A 346 -3.44 -3.83 13.86
CA ALA A 346 -3.79 -5.18 14.28
C ALA A 346 -2.56 -6.11 14.17
N ASP A 347 -2.56 -7.22 14.91
CA ASP A 347 -1.56 -8.29 14.71
C ASP A 347 -1.89 -9.06 13.43
N LEU A 348 -0.86 -9.39 12.66
CA LEU A 348 -0.94 -10.25 11.48
C LEU A 348 -0.24 -11.58 11.78
N LEU A 349 -1.01 -12.65 11.91
CA LEU A 349 -0.49 -13.99 12.19
C LEU A 349 -0.36 -14.77 10.89
N ILE A 350 0.82 -15.35 10.65
CA ILE A 350 1.14 -16.18 9.49
C ILE A 350 1.60 -17.56 9.97
N LYS A 351 0.93 -18.62 9.49
CA LYS A 351 1.20 -20.01 9.89
C LYS A 351 1.49 -20.92 8.71
#